data_71c0732e6fbc7194a82b103ba84e67a9
#
_entry.id   71c0732e6fbc7194a82b103ba84e67a9
#
_cell.length_a   1.000
_cell.length_b   1.000
_cell.length_c   1.000
_cell.angle_alpha   90.00
_cell.angle_beta   90.00
_cell.angle_gamma   90.00
#
_symmetry.space_group_name_H-M   'P 1'
#
loop_
_entity.id
_entity.type
_entity.pdbx_description
1 polymer ?
#
loop_
_entity_poly.entity_id
_entity_poly.type
_entity_poly.pdbx_seq_one_letter_code
_entity_poly.pdbx_strand_id
1 'polypeptide(L)'
;MIINPIIPIWLMAILCVVMLIMKRRGRWAFVRQIIIVILVFAINLRPMLPGKTYKTGRQVRDVNVLFVVDDTISMLALDGRDGEARLEDVKKDCSYIIDSLGDANYSVLSFNNTPIISSPFTSDSGHIKNCIEALYPIEDFYARGSSLNTPKEMMKEILSSAESKYGRKTIVFFISDGEITD
;
A
#
# COMPACT_ATOMS: atom_id res chain seq x y z
N MET A 1 18.51 -14.44 -12.20
CA MET A 1 17.27 -14.64 -12.99
C MET A 1 16.41 -15.59 -12.18
N ILE A 2 15.27 -15.11 -11.67
CA ILE A 2 14.36 -15.92 -10.86
C ILE A 2 13.25 -16.39 -11.82
N ILE A 3 13.07 -17.72 -11.91
CA ILE A 3 12.04 -18.32 -12.75
C ILE A 3 10.87 -18.69 -11.84
N ASN A 4 9.70 -18.11 -12.10
CA ASN A 4 8.49 -18.38 -11.34
C ASN A 4 7.39 -18.87 -12.31
N PRO A 5 7.38 -20.17 -12.65
CA PRO A 5 6.47 -20.71 -13.65
C PRO A 5 5.02 -20.67 -13.17
N ILE A 6 4.10 -20.28 -14.05
CA ILE A 6 2.66 -20.21 -13.75
C ILE A 6 2.09 -21.64 -13.59
N ILE A 7 2.56 -22.55 -14.41
CA ILE A 7 2.15 -23.97 -14.40
C ILE A 7 3.38 -24.81 -14.07
N PRO A 8 3.25 -25.88 -13.28
CA PRO A 8 4.37 -26.78 -12.98
C PRO A 8 5.07 -27.24 -14.26
N ILE A 9 6.40 -27.15 -14.29
CA ILE A 9 7.23 -27.41 -15.48
C ILE A 9 6.97 -28.79 -16.06
N TRP A 10 6.75 -29.80 -15.21
CA TRP A 10 6.47 -31.19 -15.66
C TRP A 10 5.15 -31.29 -16.44
N LEU A 11 4.13 -30.53 -16.04
CA LEU A 11 2.81 -30.54 -16.70
C LEU A 11 2.89 -29.82 -18.06
N MET A 12 3.67 -28.71 -18.14
CA MET A 12 3.97 -28.05 -19.41
C MET A 12 4.77 -28.93 -20.36
N ALA A 13 5.74 -29.70 -19.85
CA ALA A 13 6.51 -30.61 -20.66
C ALA A 13 5.60 -31.70 -21.30
N ILE A 14 4.68 -32.26 -20.53
CA ILE A 14 3.70 -33.22 -21.05
C ILE A 14 2.84 -32.62 -22.17
N LEU A 15 2.33 -31.40 -21.93
CA LEU A 15 1.49 -30.68 -22.90
C LEU A 15 2.25 -30.38 -24.21
N CYS A 16 3.54 -29.97 -24.09
CA CYS A 16 4.40 -29.79 -25.27
C CYS A 16 4.63 -31.09 -26.05
N VAL A 17 4.88 -32.19 -25.37
CA VAL A 17 5.06 -33.52 -26.00
C VAL A 17 3.78 -33.94 -26.74
N VAL A 18 2.62 -33.79 -26.09
CA VAL A 18 1.31 -34.10 -26.72
C VAL A 18 1.10 -33.23 -27.97
N MET A 19 1.41 -31.95 -27.92
CA MET A 19 1.31 -31.08 -29.07
C MET A 19 2.25 -31.49 -30.23
N LEU A 20 3.45 -31.98 -29.94
CA LEU A 20 4.41 -32.44 -30.93
C LEU A 20 3.99 -33.76 -31.57
N ILE A 21 3.32 -34.65 -30.83
CA ILE A 21 2.83 -35.95 -31.31
C ILE A 21 1.63 -35.77 -32.25
N MET A 22 0.85 -34.72 -32.10
CA MET A 22 -0.28 -34.43 -32.99
C MET A 22 0.20 -34.14 -34.42
N LYS A 23 0.30 -35.17 -35.22
CA LYS A 23 0.82 -35.15 -36.59
C LYS A 23 -0.03 -34.25 -37.49
N ARG A 24 0.56 -33.14 -37.96
CA ARG A 24 -0.02 -32.27 -39.01
C ARG A 24 0.67 -32.53 -40.35
N ARG A 25 -0.12 -32.59 -41.42
CA ARG A 25 0.38 -32.76 -42.79
C ARG A 25 1.06 -31.47 -43.27
N GLY A 26 2.38 -31.53 -43.56
CA GLY A 26 3.15 -30.45 -44.22
C GLY A 26 4.32 -29.93 -43.39
N ARG A 27 5.49 -29.70 -44.06
CA ARG A 27 6.73 -29.21 -43.42
C ARG A 27 6.56 -27.86 -42.76
N TRP A 28 5.87 -26.94 -43.39
CA TRP A 28 5.60 -25.60 -42.84
C TRP A 28 4.68 -25.59 -41.62
N ALA A 29 3.70 -26.52 -41.59
CA ALA A 29 2.82 -26.68 -40.46
C ALA A 29 3.59 -27.18 -39.22
N PHE A 30 4.57 -28.07 -39.41
CA PHE A 30 5.43 -28.56 -38.34
C PHE A 30 6.36 -27.48 -37.77
N VAL A 31 7.00 -26.69 -38.64
CA VAL A 31 7.85 -25.58 -38.19
C VAL A 31 7.06 -24.57 -37.37
N ARG A 32 5.86 -24.19 -37.83
CA ARG A 32 4.97 -23.27 -37.10
C ARG A 32 4.57 -23.85 -35.73
N GLN A 33 4.33 -25.15 -35.64
CA GLN A 33 3.97 -25.82 -34.40
C GLN A 33 5.12 -25.79 -33.39
N ILE A 34 6.36 -25.99 -33.82
CA ILE A 34 7.56 -25.91 -32.97
C ILE A 34 7.69 -24.48 -32.43
N ILE A 35 7.52 -23.45 -33.26
CA ILE A 35 7.60 -22.06 -32.84
C ILE A 35 6.56 -21.74 -31.76
N ILE A 36 5.32 -22.21 -31.93
CA ILE A 36 4.24 -22.01 -30.95
C ILE A 36 4.59 -22.67 -29.61
N VAL A 37 5.10 -23.91 -29.64
CA VAL A 37 5.49 -24.64 -28.41
C VAL A 37 6.60 -23.90 -27.68
N ILE A 38 7.62 -23.41 -28.38
CA ILE A 38 8.72 -22.62 -27.81
C ILE A 38 8.19 -21.33 -27.19
N LEU A 39 7.30 -20.61 -27.87
CA LEU A 39 6.70 -19.36 -27.36
C LEU A 39 5.87 -19.61 -26.10
N VAL A 40 5.02 -20.61 -26.10
CA VAL A 40 4.21 -20.96 -24.93
C VAL A 40 5.08 -21.37 -23.74
N PHE A 41 6.16 -22.10 -23.98
CA PHE A 41 7.12 -22.45 -22.94
C PHE A 41 7.85 -21.24 -22.39
N ALA A 42 8.31 -20.32 -23.25
CA ALA A 42 8.98 -19.09 -22.86
C ALA A 42 8.06 -18.17 -22.03
N ILE A 43 6.78 -18.05 -22.39
CA ILE A 43 5.77 -17.30 -21.64
C ILE A 43 5.55 -17.92 -20.25
N ASN A 44 5.47 -19.25 -20.17
CA ASN A 44 5.28 -19.93 -18.89
C ASN A 44 6.45 -19.75 -17.92
N LEU A 45 7.68 -19.62 -18.42
CA LEU A 45 8.87 -19.42 -17.59
C LEU A 45 8.90 -18.07 -16.88
N ARG A 46 8.12 -17.07 -17.33
CA ARG A 46 8.09 -15.72 -16.77
C ARG A 46 9.48 -15.23 -16.32
N PRO A 47 10.45 -15.05 -17.23
CA PRO A 47 11.78 -14.58 -16.84
C PRO A 47 11.65 -13.22 -16.18
N MET A 48 11.72 -13.18 -14.85
CA MET A 48 11.81 -11.93 -14.10
C MET A 48 13.25 -11.45 -14.18
N LEU A 49 13.46 -10.36 -14.88
CA LEU A 49 14.69 -9.59 -14.72
C LEU A 49 14.73 -9.13 -13.26
N PRO A 50 15.82 -9.40 -12.53
CA PRO A 50 15.97 -8.83 -11.20
C PRO A 50 15.85 -7.31 -11.38
N GLY A 51 14.76 -6.74 -10.87
CA GLY A 51 14.59 -5.30 -10.80
C GLY A 51 15.84 -4.76 -10.12
N LYS A 52 16.50 -3.77 -10.71
CA LYS A 52 17.56 -3.04 -10.01
C LYS A 52 16.88 -2.45 -8.78
N THR A 53 17.12 -3.08 -7.62
CA THR A 53 16.85 -2.42 -6.35
C THR A 53 17.80 -1.24 -6.34
N TYR A 54 17.30 -0.06 -6.72
CA TYR A 54 18.04 1.17 -6.49
C TYR A 54 18.10 1.31 -4.97
N LYS A 55 19.20 0.81 -4.38
CA LYS A 55 19.61 1.27 -3.07
C LYS A 55 20.01 2.72 -3.26
N THR A 56 19.03 3.60 -3.28
CA THR A 56 19.27 5.02 -3.11
C THR A 56 19.98 5.11 -1.76
N GLY A 57 21.21 5.59 -1.74
CA GLY A 57 22.06 5.64 -0.54
C GLY A 57 21.58 6.65 0.51
N ARG A 58 20.29 6.87 0.63
CA ARG A 58 19.65 7.58 1.73
C ARG A 58 19.61 6.61 2.91
N GLN A 59 20.13 7.03 4.04
CA GLN A 59 19.99 6.28 5.28
C GLN A 59 18.49 6.09 5.54
N VAL A 60 18.00 4.86 5.29
CA VAL A 60 16.64 4.47 5.69
C VAL A 60 16.58 4.68 7.19
N ARG A 61 15.86 5.69 7.65
CA ARG A 61 15.61 5.84 9.08
C ARG A 61 14.83 4.62 9.52
N ASP A 62 15.38 3.93 10.48
CA ASP A 62 14.88 2.64 10.96
C ASP A 62 13.66 2.86 11.89
N VAL A 63 12.66 3.57 11.37
CA VAL A 63 11.48 4.00 12.10
C VAL A 63 10.21 3.80 11.27
N ASN A 64 9.15 3.40 11.95
CA ASN A 64 7.80 3.42 11.40
C ASN A 64 7.07 4.67 11.90
N VAL A 65 6.22 5.24 11.08
CA VAL A 65 5.40 6.43 11.40
C VAL A 65 3.94 6.09 11.13
N LEU A 66 3.12 6.19 12.16
CA LEU A 66 1.67 6.04 12.06
C LEU A 66 1.01 7.39 12.26
N PHE A 67 0.33 7.88 11.25
CA PHE A 67 -0.57 9.03 11.35
C PHE A 67 -1.96 8.52 11.73
N VAL A 68 -2.49 9.01 12.83
CA VAL A 68 -3.87 8.76 13.29
C VAL A 68 -4.59 10.09 13.22
N VAL A 69 -5.45 10.23 12.23
CA VAL A 69 -6.07 11.51 11.86
C VAL A 69 -7.56 11.46 12.11
N ASP A 70 -8.03 12.43 12.86
CA ASP A 70 -9.45 12.70 13.02
C ASP A 70 -10.03 13.26 11.71
N ASP A 71 -11.02 12.57 11.16
CA ASP A 71 -11.73 13.01 9.95
C ASP A 71 -13.21 13.30 10.22
N THR A 72 -13.51 13.76 11.43
CA THR A 72 -14.86 14.25 11.80
C THR A 72 -15.16 15.60 11.17
N ILE A 73 -16.45 15.95 11.14
CA ILE A 73 -16.95 17.20 10.54
C ILE A 73 -16.35 18.44 11.25
N SER A 74 -16.02 18.35 12.55
CA SER A 74 -15.38 19.44 13.29
C SER A 74 -14.03 19.87 12.69
N MET A 75 -13.34 18.95 12.02
CA MET A 75 -12.10 19.23 11.30
C MET A 75 -12.28 20.10 10.05
N LEU A 76 -13.52 20.35 9.61
CA LEU A 76 -13.83 21.32 8.55
C LEU A 76 -14.04 22.75 9.06
N ALA A 77 -13.93 23.00 10.38
CA ALA A 77 -14.02 24.33 10.93
C ALA A 77 -12.95 25.25 10.30
N LEU A 78 -13.38 26.43 9.84
CA LEU A 78 -12.53 27.41 9.15
C LEU A 78 -11.80 28.34 10.16
N ASP A 79 -11.21 27.76 11.18
CA ASP A 79 -10.44 28.44 12.22
C ASP A 79 -8.96 28.01 12.25
N GLY A 80 -8.56 27.26 11.22
CA GLY A 80 -7.18 26.91 10.99
C GLY A 80 -6.29 28.10 10.59
N ARG A 81 -5.04 27.80 10.26
CA ARG A 81 -4.09 28.80 9.78
C ARG A 81 -4.61 29.45 8.49
N ASP A 82 -4.48 30.76 8.41
CA ASP A 82 -4.93 31.54 7.24
C ASP A 82 -6.45 31.44 6.95
N GLY A 83 -7.27 30.99 7.91
CA GLY A 83 -8.71 30.84 7.76
C GLY A 83 -9.13 29.62 6.92
N GLU A 84 -8.21 28.66 6.73
CA GLU A 84 -8.52 27.38 6.09
C GLU A 84 -9.13 26.40 7.09
N ALA A 85 -9.61 25.25 6.57
CA ALA A 85 -10.11 24.19 7.42
C ALA A 85 -8.95 23.57 8.24
N ARG A 86 -9.24 23.17 9.49
CA ARG A 86 -8.28 22.47 10.36
C ARG A 86 -7.66 21.26 9.66
N LEU A 87 -8.45 20.50 8.90
CA LEU A 87 -7.99 19.34 8.15
C LEU A 87 -6.92 19.70 7.10
N GLU A 88 -7.05 20.84 6.43
CA GLU A 88 -6.06 21.29 5.45
C GLU A 88 -4.71 21.60 6.12
N ASP A 89 -4.73 22.15 7.33
CA ASP A 89 -3.51 22.34 8.11
C ASP A 89 -2.87 21.00 8.48
N VAL A 90 -3.68 20.01 8.87
CA VAL A 90 -3.20 18.66 9.17
C VAL A 90 -2.54 18.01 7.95
N LYS A 91 -3.14 18.14 6.76
CA LYS A 91 -2.55 17.63 5.51
C LYS A 91 -1.19 18.25 5.22
N LYS A 92 -1.07 19.57 5.37
CA LYS A 92 0.20 20.31 5.21
C LYS A 92 1.25 19.85 6.22
N ASP A 93 0.87 19.73 7.49
CA ASP A 93 1.78 19.32 8.56
C ASP A 93 2.25 17.86 8.39
N CYS A 94 1.36 16.93 8.03
CA CYS A 94 1.72 15.56 7.71
C CYS A 94 2.68 15.49 6.52
N SER A 95 2.42 16.25 5.46
CA SER A 95 3.31 16.34 4.29
C SER A 95 4.70 16.87 4.67
N TYR A 96 4.76 17.90 5.52
CA TYR A 96 6.02 18.43 6.03
C TYR A 96 6.80 17.41 6.87
N ILE A 97 6.10 16.65 7.74
CA ILE A 97 6.71 15.57 8.54
C ILE A 97 7.30 14.48 7.62
N ILE A 98 6.56 14.06 6.58
CA ILE A 98 7.01 13.07 5.61
C ILE A 98 8.27 13.55 4.90
N ASP A 99 8.30 14.80 4.43
CA ASP A 99 9.46 15.38 3.76
C ASP A 99 10.68 15.51 4.69
N SER A 100 10.43 15.85 5.95
CA SER A 100 11.47 16.02 6.97
C SER A 100 12.08 14.70 7.42
N LEU A 101 11.27 13.64 7.55
CA LEU A 101 11.73 12.32 7.97
C LEU A 101 12.31 11.50 6.80
N GLY A 102 11.83 11.72 5.58
CA GLY A 102 12.33 11.05 4.38
C GLY A 102 12.02 9.55 4.38
N ASP A 103 13.05 8.73 4.34
CA ASP A 103 12.94 7.28 4.15
C ASP A 103 12.52 6.56 5.45
N ALA A 104 11.26 6.64 5.83
CA ALA A 104 10.61 5.87 6.88
C ALA A 104 9.49 5.01 6.29
N ASN A 105 8.93 4.09 7.05
CA ASN A 105 7.67 3.45 6.70
C ASN A 105 6.53 4.24 7.30
N TYR A 106 5.57 4.58 6.49
CA TYR A 106 4.41 5.39 6.87
C TYR A 106 3.13 4.58 6.77
N SER A 107 2.20 4.83 7.66
CA SER A 107 0.83 4.31 7.63
C SER A 107 -0.14 5.41 8.02
N VAL A 108 -1.35 5.37 7.50
CA VAL A 108 -2.41 6.33 7.77
C VAL A 108 -3.64 5.60 8.27
N LEU A 109 -4.10 5.98 9.44
CA LEU A 109 -5.34 5.58 10.06
C LEU A 109 -6.21 6.83 10.24
N SER A 110 -7.35 6.89 9.58
CA SER A 110 -8.34 7.92 9.86
C SER A 110 -9.42 7.38 10.80
N PHE A 111 -10.04 8.24 11.55
CA PHE A 111 -11.15 7.88 12.42
C PHE A 111 -12.17 9.00 12.57
N ASN A 112 -13.40 8.58 12.51
CA ASN A 112 -14.57 9.30 12.99
C ASN A 112 -15.29 8.40 13.99
N ASN A 113 -16.48 7.90 13.68
CA ASN A 113 -17.13 6.84 14.45
C ASN A 113 -16.56 5.45 14.17
N THR A 114 -15.88 5.28 13.04
CA THR A 114 -15.29 4.01 12.61
C THR A 114 -13.84 4.26 12.17
N PRO A 115 -12.87 3.53 12.73
CA PRO A 115 -11.49 3.67 12.31
C PRO A 115 -11.28 2.98 10.95
N ILE A 116 -10.57 3.65 10.04
CA ILE A 116 -10.29 3.17 8.69
C ILE A 116 -8.79 3.25 8.43
N ILE A 117 -8.18 2.13 8.03
CA ILE A 117 -6.80 2.12 7.56
C ILE A 117 -6.79 2.62 6.11
N SER A 118 -6.47 3.90 5.92
CA SER A 118 -6.38 4.53 4.60
C SER A 118 -5.15 4.03 3.84
N SER A 119 -4.06 3.71 4.54
CA SER A 119 -2.89 3.05 3.97
C SER A 119 -2.17 2.21 5.02
N PRO A 120 -1.85 0.93 4.74
CA PRO A 120 -0.96 0.13 5.56
C PRO A 120 0.47 0.66 5.46
N PHE A 121 1.39 0.16 6.30
CA PHE A 121 2.79 0.58 6.29
C PHE A 121 3.46 0.36 4.93
N THR A 122 3.93 1.45 4.35
CA THR A 122 4.68 1.49 3.08
C THR A 122 5.81 2.52 3.15
N SER A 123 6.86 2.31 2.38
CA SER A 123 7.95 3.27 2.19
C SER A 123 7.71 4.25 1.04
N ASP A 124 6.57 4.12 0.35
CA ASP A 124 6.18 5.04 -0.73
C ASP A 124 5.56 6.32 -0.14
N SER A 125 6.40 7.33 0.06
CA SER A 125 5.98 8.63 0.59
C SER A 125 4.99 9.36 -0.32
N GLY A 126 5.07 9.14 -1.64
CA GLY A 126 4.14 9.73 -2.60
C GLY A 126 2.74 9.17 -2.44
N HIS A 127 2.64 7.83 -2.31
CA HIS A 127 1.37 7.17 -2.04
C HIS A 127 0.74 7.67 -0.73
N ILE A 128 1.53 7.77 0.34
CA ILE A 128 1.04 8.24 1.64
C ILE A 128 0.53 9.68 1.57
N LYS A 129 1.25 10.58 0.89
CA LYS A 129 0.78 11.96 0.70
C LYS A 129 -0.55 12.00 -0.05
N ASN A 130 -0.72 11.19 -1.09
CA ASN A 130 -1.99 11.09 -1.81
C ASN A 130 -3.12 10.56 -0.92
N CYS A 131 -2.84 9.59 -0.03
CA CYS A 131 -3.83 9.09 0.92
C CYS A 131 -4.25 10.18 1.93
N ILE A 132 -3.29 10.98 2.43
CA ILE A 132 -3.57 12.09 3.35
C ILE A 132 -4.37 13.19 2.63
N GLU A 133 -3.99 13.53 1.41
CA GLU A 133 -4.71 14.54 0.61
C GLU A 133 -6.15 14.13 0.32
N ALA A 134 -6.40 12.84 0.14
CA ALA A 134 -7.73 12.28 -0.10
C ALA A 134 -8.60 12.18 1.16
N LEU A 135 -8.08 12.49 2.35
CA LEU A 135 -8.88 12.51 3.58
C LEU A 135 -9.93 13.61 3.47
N TYR A 136 -11.17 13.22 3.69
CA TYR A 136 -12.31 14.11 3.70
C TYR A 136 -13.36 13.57 4.67
N PRO A 137 -13.92 14.40 5.56
CA PRO A 137 -14.97 13.98 6.46
C PRO A 137 -16.17 13.43 5.69
N ILE A 138 -16.53 12.19 5.99
CA ILE A 138 -17.76 11.61 5.44
C ILE A 138 -18.91 12.13 6.27
N GLU A 139 -19.84 12.86 5.63
CA GLU A 139 -21.09 13.26 6.25
C GLU A 139 -21.97 12.03 6.51
N ASP A 140 -21.73 11.36 7.63
CA ASP A 140 -22.65 10.33 8.08
C ASP A 140 -23.70 11.03 8.98
N PHE A 141 -24.90 11.18 8.46
CA PHE A 141 -26.01 11.87 9.12
C PHE A 141 -26.38 11.26 10.48
N TYR A 142 -25.87 10.05 10.76
CA TYR A 142 -26.10 9.31 12.00
C TYR A 142 -24.86 9.28 12.92
N ALA A 143 -23.76 9.85 12.49
CA ALA A 143 -22.51 9.86 13.25
C ALA A 143 -22.56 10.97 14.31
N ARG A 144 -23.07 10.66 15.48
CA ARG A 144 -23.02 11.55 16.64
C ARG A 144 -21.73 11.27 17.42
N GLY A 145 -20.81 12.21 17.35
CA GLY A 145 -19.65 12.27 18.24
C GLY A 145 -18.45 11.43 17.81
N SER A 146 -17.28 11.98 18.07
CA SER A 146 -16.01 11.25 17.98
C SER A 146 -15.58 10.80 19.36
N SER A 147 -15.26 9.52 19.52
CA SER A 147 -14.63 9.02 20.74
C SER A 147 -13.16 8.75 20.45
N LEU A 148 -12.27 9.33 21.26
CA LEU A 148 -10.83 9.02 21.20
C LEU A 148 -10.51 7.54 21.48
N ASN A 149 -11.46 6.78 22.00
CA ASN A 149 -11.35 5.35 22.17
C ASN A 149 -11.55 4.55 20.87
N THR A 150 -12.22 5.15 19.87
CA THR A 150 -12.56 4.47 18.62
C THR A 150 -11.33 3.91 17.89
N PRO A 151 -10.21 4.65 17.67
CA PRO A 151 -9.05 4.12 16.97
C PRO A 151 -8.18 3.19 17.83
N LYS A 152 -8.41 3.10 19.14
CA LYS A 152 -7.51 2.44 20.10
C LYS A 152 -7.23 0.98 19.79
N GLU A 153 -8.26 0.19 19.51
CA GLU A 153 -8.07 -1.24 19.26
C GLU A 153 -7.38 -1.49 17.92
N MET A 154 -7.76 -0.74 16.89
CA MET A 154 -7.11 -0.82 15.58
C MET A 154 -5.65 -0.34 15.62
N MET A 155 -5.36 0.74 16.38
CA MET A 155 -4.00 1.16 16.63
C MET A 155 -3.15 0.07 17.27
N LYS A 156 -3.66 -0.64 18.28
CA LYS A 156 -2.93 -1.75 18.92
C LYS A 156 -2.62 -2.85 17.91
N GLU A 157 -3.58 -3.21 17.07
CA GLU A 157 -3.39 -4.22 16.04
C GLU A 157 -2.33 -3.80 15.02
N ILE A 158 -2.40 -2.55 14.53
CA ILE A 158 -1.41 -1.98 13.61
C ILE A 158 -0.02 -1.97 14.23
N LEU A 159 0.10 -1.50 15.48
CA LEU A 159 1.39 -1.41 16.17
C LEU A 159 2.00 -2.79 16.43
N SER A 160 1.21 -3.76 16.88
CA SER A 160 1.68 -5.12 17.12
C SER A 160 2.12 -5.81 15.81
N SER A 161 1.37 -5.59 14.73
CA SER A 161 1.72 -6.08 13.40
C SER A 161 3.01 -5.43 12.88
N ALA A 162 3.17 -4.12 13.07
CA ALA A 162 4.36 -3.39 12.66
C ALA A 162 5.61 -3.84 13.42
N GLU A 163 5.50 -4.05 14.74
CA GLU A 163 6.59 -4.54 15.57
C GLU A 163 7.01 -5.96 15.13
N SER A 164 6.04 -6.85 14.95
CA SER A 164 6.30 -8.22 14.51
C SER A 164 6.94 -8.30 13.11
N LYS A 165 6.49 -7.46 12.18
CA LYS A 165 6.93 -7.51 10.78
C LYS A 165 8.23 -6.78 10.53
N TYR A 166 8.45 -5.64 11.18
CA TYR A 166 9.57 -4.75 10.85
C TYR A 166 10.62 -4.69 11.96
N GLY A 167 10.28 -5.06 13.22
CA GLY A 167 11.20 -4.99 14.36
C GLY A 167 11.71 -3.58 14.66
N ARG A 168 10.98 -2.55 14.24
CA ARG A 168 11.37 -1.14 14.32
C ARG A 168 10.48 -0.40 15.30
N LYS A 169 11.02 0.70 15.87
CA LYS A 169 10.21 1.61 16.69
C LYS A 169 9.18 2.32 15.84
N THR A 170 7.96 2.47 16.35
CA THR A 170 6.89 3.20 15.70
C THR A 170 6.63 4.51 16.44
N ILE A 171 6.65 5.62 15.70
CA ILE A 171 6.21 6.94 16.17
C ILE A 171 4.75 7.07 15.76
N VAL A 172 3.91 7.47 16.69
CA VAL A 172 2.49 7.72 16.44
C VAL A 172 2.25 9.23 16.53
N PHE A 173 1.73 9.80 15.45
CA PHE A 173 1.18 11.14 15.43
C PHE A 173 -0.33 11.03 15.55
N PHE A 174 -0.87 11.37 16.72
CA PHE A 174 -2.30 11.42 16.95
C PHE A 174 -2.77 12.87 16.76
N ILE A 175 -3.65 13.09 15.81
CA ILE A 175 -4.06 14.42 15.36
C ILE A 175 -5.58 14.50 15.43
N SER A 176 -6.08 15.37 16.31
CA SER A 176 -7.51 15.59 16.54
C SER A 176 -7.66 17.01 17.10
N ASP A 177 -8.82 17.61 16.93
CA ASP A 177 -9.16 18.89 17.58
C ASP A 177 -9.49 18.74 19.07
N GLY A 178 -9.60 17.51 19.56
CA GLY A 178 -9.88 17.21 20.96
C GLY A 178 -11.34 17.42 21.37
N GLU A 179 -12.24 17.69 20.43
CA GLU A 179 -13.66 17.80 20.70
C GLU A 179 -14.23 16.39 20.94
N ILE A 180 -14.41 16.04 22.22
CA ILE A 180 -15.05 14.78 22.63
C ILE A 180 -16.52 15.07 22.83
N THR A 181 -17.35 14.49 21.99
CA THR A 181 -18.81 14.49 22.18
C THR A 181 -19.20 13.09 22.66
N ASP A 182 -19.31 12.92 23.98
CA ASP A 182 -19.89 11.73 24.61
C ASP A 182 -21.40 11.61 24.33
#